data_7ef29d8bdc37b55bd79e52d625882b3e
#
_entry.id   7ef29d8bdc37b55bd79e52d625882b3e
#
_cell.length_a   1.000
_cell.length_b   1.000
_cell.length_c   1.000
_cell.angle_alpha   90.00
_cell.angle_beta   90.00
_cell.angle_gamma   90.00
#
_symmetry.space_group_name_H-M   'P 1'
#
loop_
_entity.id
_entity.type
_entity.pdbx_description
1 polymer ?
#
loop_
_entity_poly.entity_id
_entity_poly.type
_entity_poly.pdbx_seq_one_letter_code
_entity_poly.pdbx_strand_id
1 'polypeptide(L)'
;MKLFDSHCHINDKSYDRDRKAVIENAKKADVHAMMVVAITEQSANKAIEIANEYSQCFASVGIHPHDVKTCSENVLSTLIEWSHHPKVKAWGETGLDFNRMFSPQKSQEKWFIRQLKIAEDLNLPIIFHERDSKGRFLEMIRSYDPNERKGVVHCFSGIKKELKGYLDLNYDIGITGILTMHKRGEYLRSLIDYIPIERIVIETDSPYLTPAPEKNKVRRNEPAFVRSTFLKLCDIREDDPEYLAAILWKNTIRLFEILEEEVTII
;
A
#
# COMPACT_ATOMS: atom_id res chain seq x y z
N MET A 1 20.16 9.14 -1.03
CA MET A 1 19.18 8.13 -0.57
C MET A 1 17.92 8.26 -1.42
N LYS A 2 17.25 7.16 -1.79
CA LYS A 2 15.96 7.18 -2.51
C LYS A 2 14.94 6.36 -1.75
N LEU A 3 13.76 6.93 -1.48
CA LEU A 3 12.63 6.26 -0.84
C LEU A 3 11.45 6.17 -1.80
N PHE A 4 10.65 5.11 -1.65
CA PHE A 4 9.39 4.92 -2.34
C PHE A 4 8.28 4.83 -1.29
N ASP A 5 7.26 5.67 -1.38
CA ASP A 5 6.04 5.51 -0.60
C ASP A 5 5.11 4.52 -1.31
N SER A 6 5.10 3.26 -0.84
CA SER A 6 4.39 2.17 -1.52
C SER A 6 2.86 2.22 -1.39
N HIS A 7 2.32 3.16 -0.59
CA HIS A 7 0.89 3.31 -0.41
C HIS A 7 0.53 4.71 0.11
N CYS A 8 -0.05 5.54 -0.73
CA CYS A 8 -0.61 6.82 -0.34
C CYS A 8 -1.90 7.14 -1.11
N HIS A 9 -2.76 7.96 -0.51
CA HIS A 9 -4.00 8.44 -1.14
C HIS A 9 -3.92 9.94 -1.44
N ILE A 10 -2.87 10.37 -2.17
CA ILE A 10 -2.78 11.79 -2.60
C ILE A 10 -3.86 12.17 -3.61
N ASN A 11 -4.66 11.21 -4.09
CA ASN A 11 -5.91 11.40 -4.83
C ASN A 11 -7.09 11.79 -3.91
N ASP A 12 -6.94 11.75 -2.57
CA ASP A 12 -7.96 12.23 -1.63
C ASP A 12 -8.21 13.74 -1.78
N LYS A 13 -9.46 14.13 -1.58
CA LYS A 13 -9.92 15.53 -1.66
C LYS A 13 -9.21 16.49 -0.70
N SER A 14 -8.66 15.98 0.41
CA SER A 14 -7.92 16.79 1.37
C SER A 14 -6.64 17.41 0.78
N TYR A 15 -6.17 16.90 -0.36
CA TYR A 15 -5.01 17.41 -1.10
C TYR A 15 -5.35 18.28 -2.31
N ASP A 16 -6.63 18.48 -2.66
CA ASP A 16 -7.00 19.18 -3.89
C ASP A 16 -6.42 20.60 -4.00
N ARG A 17 -6.19 21.25 -2.85
CA ARG A 17 -5.69 22.63 -2.80
C ARG A 17 -4.17 22.74 -2.87
N ASP A 18 -3.45 21.69 -2.48
CA ASP A 18 -2.00 21.75 -2.25
C ASP A 18 -1.24 20.50 -2.71
N ARG A 19 -1.88 19.61 -3.50
CA ARG A 19 -1.28 18.34 -3.99
C ARG A 19 0.09 18.54 -4.60
N LYS A 20 0.27 19.57 -5.44
CA LYS A 20 1.57 19.90 -6.03
C LYS A 20 2.64 20.15 -4.97
N ALA A 21 2.31 20.95 -3.95
CA ALA A 21 3.25 21.25 -2.87
C ALA A 21 3.57 19.99 -2.04
N VAL A 22 2.58 19.12 -1.81
CA VAL A 22 2.77 17.82 -1.12
C VAL A 22 3.74 16.91 -1.89
N ILE A 23 3.60 16.83 -3.22
CA ILE A 23 4.50 16.05 -4.07
C ILE A 23 5.91 16.66 -4.08
N GLU A 24 6.04 17.98 -4.11
CA GLU A 24 7.32 18.68 -4.01
C GLU A 24 8.00 18.44 -2.64
N ASN A 25 7.21 18.43 -1.55
CA ASN A 25 7.70 18.12 -0.21
C ASN A 25 8.21 16.67 -0.13
N ALA A 26 7.51 15.72 -0.75
CA ALA A 26 7.95 14.33 -0.84
C ALA A 26 9.35 14.24 -1.49
N LYS A 27 9.56 14.91 -2.62
CA LYS A 27 10.87 14.95 -3.29
C LYS A 27 11.97 15.54 -2.42
N LYS A 28 11.68 16.63 -1.67
CA LYS A 28 12.62 17.23 -0.72
C LYS A 28 12.97 16.33 0.46
N ALA A 29 12.10 15.36 0.77
CA ALA A 29 12.29 14.34 1.80
C ALA A 29 12.90 13.04 1.28
N ASP A 30 13.52 13.06 0.08
CA ASP A 30 14.09 11.89 -0.61
C ASP A 30 13.07 10.85 -1.07
N VAL A 31 11.76 11.17 -1.11
CA VAL A 31 10.72 10.30 -1.66
C VAL A 31 10.63 10.54 -3.16
N HIS A 32 11.21 9.63 -3.92
CA HIS A 32 11.38 9.76 -5.37
C HIS A 32 10.28 9.05 -6.17
N ALA A 33 9.51 8.18 -5.55
CA ALA A 33 8.36 7.56 -6.20
C ALA A 33 7.23 7.27 -5.20
N MET A 34 6.00 7.18 -5.70
CA MET A 34 4.80 6.99 -4.90
C MET A 34 3.79 6.11 -5.64
N MET A 35 3.15 5.18 -4.91
CA MET A 35 1.96 4.47 -5.37
C MET A 35 0.72 5.20 -4.89
N VAL A 36 -0.03 5.78 -5.82
CA VAL A 36 -1.32 6.45 -5.56
C VAL A 36 -2.43 5.40 -5.59
N VAL A 37 -2.96 5.07 -4.42
CA VAL A 37 -3.83 3.91 -4.26
C VAL A 37 -5.30 4.30 -4.39
N ALA A 38 -6.03 3.52 -5.18
CA ALA A 38 -7.46 3.64 -5.37
C ALA A 38 -8.26 2.86 -4.32
N ILE A 39 -9.44 3.37 -3.97
CA ILE A 39 -10.41 2.73 -3.07
C ILE A 39 -11.80 2.59 -3.72
N THR A 40 -12.05 3.35 -4.79
CA THR A 40 -13.30 3.36 -5.57
C THR A 40 -12.98 3.63 -7.04
N GLU A 41 -13.94 3.42 -7.94
CA GLU A 41 -13.83 3.78 -9.36
C GLU A 41 -13.43 5.26 -9.54
N GLN A 42 -14.08 6.18 -8.83
CA GLN A 42 -13.75 7.60 -8.90
C GLN A 42 -12.32 7.91 -8.45
N SER A 43 -11.86 7.28 -7.36
CA SER A 43 -10.50 7.49 -6.86
C SER A 43 -9.45 6.84 -7.77
N ALA A 44 -9.79 5.76 -8.49
CA ALA A 44 -8.93 5.13 -9.48
C ALA A 44 -8.69 6.06 -10.69
N ASN A 45 -9.75 6.64 -11.25
CA ASN A 45 -9.61 7.63 -12.30
C ASN A 45 -8.66 8.76 -11.88
N LYS A 46 -8.88 9.32 -10.69
CA LYS A 46 -8.05 10.42 -10.18
C LYS A 46 -6.60 9.99 -9.90
N ALA A 47 -6.38 8.76 -9.46
CA ALA A 47 -5.02 8.22 -9.27
C ALA A 47 -4.27 8.15 -10.61
N ILE A 48 -4.94 7.71 -11.67
CA ILE A 48 -4.38 7.66 -13.03
C ILE A 48 -4.09 9.06 -13.56
N GLU A 49 -5.00 10.02 -13.37
CA GLU A 49 -4.78 11.42 -13.76
C GLU A 49 -3.53 12.00 -13.08
N ILE A 50 -3.36 11.77 -11.77
CA ILE A 50 -2.18 12.20 -11.02
C ILE A 50 -0.91 11.50 -11.52
N ALA A 51 -0.98 10.19 -11.79
CA ALA A 51 0.17 9.44 -12.29
C ALA A 51 0.58 9.87 -13.72
N ASN A 52 -0.35 10.40 -14.51
CA ASN A 52 -0.06 11.01 -15.81
C ASN A 52 0.58 12.39 -15.67
N GLU A 53 0.13 13.19 -14.70
CA GLU A 53 0.67 14.55 -14.48
C GLU A 53 2.06 14.52 -13.82
N TYR A 54 2.31 13.56 -12.94
CA TYR A 54 3.56 13.49 -12.14
C TYR A 54 4.29 12.17 -12.43
N SER A 55 5.45 12.26 -13.09
CA SER A 55 6.22 11.09 -13.55
C SER A 55 6.61 10.11 -12.43
N GLN A 56 6.84 10.62 -11.21
CA GLN A 56 7.17 9.83 -10.01
C GLN A 56 5.96 9.10 -9.40
N CYS A 57 4.75 9.33 -9.90
CA CYS A 57 3.54 8.68 -9.40
C CYS A 57 3.17 7.49 -10.28
N PHE A 58 2.76 6.41 -9.63
CA PHE A 58 2.12 5.24 -10.19
C PHE A 58 0.73 5.10 -9.59
N ALA A 59 -0.15 4.35 -10.20
CA ALA A 59 -1.54 4.19 -9.76
C ALA A 59 -1.88 2.72 -9.50
N SER A 60 -2.84 2.48 -8.63
CA SER A 60 -3.57 1.22 -8.56
C SER A 60 -5.03 1.40 -8.96
N VAL A 61 -5.70 0.29 -9.26
CA VAL A 61 -7.13 0.22 -9.50
C VAL A 61 -7.75 -0.89 -8.65
N GLY A 62 -8.88 -0.63 -8.00
CA GLY A 62 -9.53 -1.61 -7.13
C GLY A 62 -10.65 -0.99 -6.30
N ILE A 63 -11.38 -1.84 -5.57
CA ILE A 63 -12.46 -1.43 -4.68
C ILE A 63 -12.16 -1.92 -3.26
N HIS A 64 -12.02 -0.94 -2.36
CA HIS A 64 -11.76 -1.16 -0.94
C HIS A 64 -12.94 -1.85 -0.24
N PRO A 65 -12.73 -2.70 0.78
CA PRO A 65 -13.80 -3.38 1.50
C PRO A 65 -14.88 -2.44 2.08
N HIS A 66 -14.55 -1.21 2.41
CA HIS A 66 -15.53 -0.21 2.86
C HIS A 66 -16.54 0.16 1.77
N ASP A 67 -16.13 0.14 0.51
CA ASP A 67 -16.88 0.67 -0.63
C ASP A 67 -17.46 -0.42 -1.53
N VAL A 68 -17.31 -1.71 -1.20
CA VAL A 68 -17.83 -2.81 -2.02
C VAL A 68 -19.35 -2.82 -2.19
N LYS A 69 -20.10 -2.04 -1.42
CA LYS A 69 -21.53 -1.79 -1.64
C LYS A 69 -21.82 -1.08 -2.96
N THR A 70 -20.83 -0.34 -3.49
CA THR A 70 -20.92 0.33 -4.80
C THR A 70 -20.32 -0.51 -5.92
N CYS A 71 -19.71 -1.65 -5.61
CA CYS A 71 -19.08 -2.54 -6.57
C CYS A 71 -20.13 -3.28 -7.41
N SER A 72 -19.87 -3.39 -8.71
CA SER A 72 -20.65 -4.15 -9.67
C SER A 72 -19.73 -4.70 -10.76
N GLU A 73 -20.22 -5.65 -11.56
CA GLU A 73 -19.43 -6.16 -12.70
C GLU A 73 -19.10 -5.03 -13.71
N ASN A 74 -19.99 -4.05 -13.89
CA ASN A 74 -19.71 -2.90 -14.74
C ASN A 74 -18.56 -2.05 -14.21
N VAL A 75 -18.56 -1.74 -12.90
CA VAL A 75 -17.44 -1.03 -12.24
C VAL A 75 -16.14 -1.81 -12.41
N LEU A 76 -16.15 -3.13 -12.17
CA LEU A 76 -14.96 -3.95 -12.34
C LEU A 76 -14.50 -3.99 -13.81
N SER A 77 -15.41 -4.02 -14.77
CA SER A 77 -15.06 -3.95 -16.21
C SER A 77 -14.37 -2.62 -16.56
N THR A 78 -14.84 -1.50 -16.02
CA THR A 78 -14.18 -0.19 -16.18
C THR A 78 -12.77 -0.22 -15.57
N LEU A 79 -12.61 -0.77 -14.36
CA LEU A 79 -11.30 -0.87 -13.72
C LEU A 79 -10.35 -1.82 -14.45
N ILE A 80 -10.86 -2.90 -15.06
CA ILE A 80 -10.08 -3.79 -15.94
C ILE A 80 -9.58 -3.01 -17.16
N GLU A 81 -10.42 -2.23 -17.82
CA GLU A 81 -10.01 -1.39 -18.94
C GLU A 81 -8.90 -0.40 -18.52
N TRP A 82 -9.08 0.28 -17.41
CA TRP A 82 -8.09 1.24 -16.89
C TRP A 82 -6.80 0.58 -16.41
N SER A 83 -6.84 -0.69 -16.02
CA SER A 83 -5.64 -1.42 -15.59
C SER A 83 -4.59 -1.62 -16.69
N HIS A 84 -4.97 -1.47 -17.96
CA HIS A 84 -4.04 -1.51 -19.08
C HIS A 84 -3.24 -0.21 -19.26
N HIS A 85 -3.55 0.83 -18.49
CA HIS A 85 -2.78 2.07 -18.52
C HIS A 85 -1.35 1.84 -17.99
N PRO A 86 -0.28 2.30 -18.67
CA PRO A 86 1.11 1.99 -18.32
C PRO A 86 1.52 2.44 -16.90
N LYS A 87 0.84 3.45 -16.35
CA LYS A 87 1.06 3.92 -14.98
C LYS A 87 0.31 3.10 -13.92
N VAL A 88 -0.60 2.22 -14.29
CA VAL A 88 -1.27 1.31 -13.35
C VAL A 88 -0.38 0.09 -13.15
N LYS A 89 0.07 -0.11 -11.91
CA LYS A 89 1.06 -1.13 -11.54
C LYS A 89 0.54 -2.14 -10.51
N ALA A 90 -0.69 -1.99 -10.04
CA ALA A 90 -1.27 -2.89 -9.05
C ALA A 90 -2.79 -2.95 -9.14
N TRP A 91 -3.36 -4.06 -8.72
CA TRP A 91 -4.77 -4.19 -8.39
C TRP A 91 -4.94 -4.00 -6.88
N GLY A 92 -5.79 -3.07 -6.49
CA GLY A 92 -6.06 -2.75 -5.08
C GLY A 92 -6.36 -1.24 -4.89
N GLU A 93 -6.78 -0.88 -3.71
CA GLU A 93 -6.79 -1.62 -2.48
C GLU A 93 -8.00 -2.56 -2.41
N THR A 94 -7.81 -3.81 -2.02
CA THR A 94 -8.88 -4.79 -1.90
C THR A 94 -8.62 -5.73 -0.72
N GLY A 95 -9.66 -6.30 -0.12
CA GLY A 95 -9.50 -7.20 1.02
C GLY A 95 -10.70 -7.22 1.94
N LEU A 96 -10.42 -7.29 3.27
CA LEU A 96 -11.43 -7.37 4.32
C LEU A 96 -11.19 -6.34 5.44
N ASP A 97 -12.26 -5.67 5.88
CA ASP A 97 -12.28 -4.84 7.10
C ASP A 97 -13.51 -5.20 7.93
N PHE A 98 -13.29 -6.01 8.98
CA PHE A 98 -14.36 -6.38 9.92
C PHE A 98 -14.39 -5.48 11.16
N ASN A 99 -13.56 -4.44 11.20
CA ASN A 99 -13.58 -3.42 12.24
C ASN A 99 -14.65 -2.35 11.96
N ARG A 100 -14.61 -1.73 10.79
CA ARG A 100 -15.52 -0.62 10.44
C ARG A 100 -16.88 -1.09 9.93
N MET A 101 -16.92 -2.21 9.24
CA MET A 101 -18.15 -2.81 8.71
C MET A 101 -19.04 -1.85 7.89
N PHE A 102 -18.41 -0.94 7.10
CA PHE A 102 -19.15 -0.02 6.22
C PHE A 102 -19.85 -0.73 5.07
N SER A 103 -19.41 -1.94 4.76
CA SER A 103 -20.09 -2.88 3.90
C SER A 103 -20.25 -4.23 4.62
N PRO A 104 -21.33 -4.99 4.37
CA PRO A 104 -21.57 -6.29 5.02
C PRO A 104 -20.46 -7.30 4.70
N GLN A 105 -20.08 -8.13 5.68
CA GLN A 105 -19.03 -9.15 5.55
C GLN A 105 -19.20 -10.00 4.28
N LYS A 106 -20.40 -10.56 4.04
CA LYS A 106 -20.66 -11.39 2.84
C LYS A 106 -20.38 -10.64 1.52
N SER A 107 -20.67 -9.34 1.49
CA SER A 107 -20.38 -8.50 0.31
C SER A 107 -18.88 -8.27 0.16
N GLN A 108 -18.17 -8.02 1.28
CA GLN A 108 -16.72 -7.90 1.26
C GLN A 108 -16.07 -9.18 0.73
N GLU A 109 -16.42 -10.36 1.29
CA GLU A 109 -15.88 -11.65 0.86
C GLU A 109 -16.17 -11.94 -0.62
N LYS A 110 -17.42 -11.70 -1.08
CA LYS A 110 -17.82 -11.89 -2.49
C LYS A 110 -16.94 -11.08 -3.44
N TRP A 111 -16.85 -9.78 -3.19
CA TRP A 111 -16.13 -8.88 -4.08
C TRP A 111 -14.62 -8.99 -3.95
N PHE A 112 -14.11 -9.40 -2.79
CA PHE A 112 -12.71 -9.73 -2.61
C PHE A 112 -12.30 -10.90 -3.51
N ILE A 113 -13.02 -12.04 -3.46
CA ILE A 113 -12.75 -13.19 -4.35
C ILE A 113 -12.79 -12.78 -5.82
N ARG A 114 -13.78 -11.96 -6.20
CA ARG A 114 -13.91 -11.51 -7.59
C ARG A 114 -12.70 -10.67 -8.03
N GLN A 115 -12.22 -9.80 -7.16
CA GLN A 115 -11.04 -8.96 -7.42
C GLN A 115 -9.73 -9.77 -7.42
N LEU A 116 -9.61 -10.79 -6.57
CA LEU A 116 -8.47 -11.72 -6.61
C LEU A 116 -8.34 -12.38 -7.98
N LYS A 117 -9.48 -12.86 -8.53
CA LYS A 117 -9.48 -13.48 -9.86
C LYS A 117 -9.09 -12.50 -10.96
N ILE A 118 -9.61 -11.28 -10.91
CA ILE A 118 -9.25 -10.25 -11.89
C ILE A 118 -7.76 -9.95 -11.87
N ALA A 119 -7.19 -9.74 -10.67
CA ALA A 119 -5.76 -9.46 -10.53
C ALA A 119 -4.89 -10.62 -11.06
N GLU A 120 -5.34 -11.88 -10.87
CA GLU A 120 -4.70 -13.06 -11.44
C GLU A 120 -4.79 -13.05 -12.97
N ASP A 121 -5.99 -12.86 -13.54
CA ASP A 121 -6.21 -12.83 -14.99
C ASP A 121 -5.37 -11.74 -15.67
N LEU A 122 -5.12 -10.62 -14.98
CA LEU A 122 -4.32 -9.48 -15.43
C LEU A 122 -2.82 -9.58 -15.09
N ASN A 123 -2.42 -10.59 -14.32
CA ASN A 123 -1.06 -10.72 -13.77
C ASN A 123 -0.56 -9.45 -13.04
N LEU A 124 -1.44 -8.77 -12.30
CA LEU A 124 -1.09 -7.58 -11.51
C LEU A 124 -0.81 -7.94 -10.06
N PRO A 125 0.22 -7.35 -9.43
CA PRO A 125 0.41 -7.47 -8.00
C PRO A 125 -0.76 -6.86 -7.23
N ILE A 126 -1.06 -7.40 -6.04
CA ILE A 126 -2.22 -6.99 -5.26
C ILE A 126 -1.79 -6.16 -4.05
N ILE A 127 -2.51 -5.04 -3.82
CA ILE A 127 -2.44 -4.28 -2.58
C ILE A 127 -3.60 -4.74 -1.70
N PHE A 128 -3.27 -5.48 -0.63
CA PHE A 128 -4.24 -6.06 0.28
C PHE A 128 -4.52 -5.17 1.47
N HIS A 129 -5.81 -4.96 1.74
CA HIS A 129 -6.32 -4.44 3.00
C HIS A 129 -6.76 -5.59 3.92
N GLU A 130 -6.20 -5.64 5.11
CA GLU A 130 -6.66 -6.57 6.15
C GLU A 130 -6.81 -5.84 7.48
N ARG A 131 -8.03 -5.93 8.06
CA ARG A 131 -8.27 -5.39 9.39
C ARG A 131 -9.32 -6.18 10.15
N ASP A 132 -8.89 -6.77 11.28
CA ASP A 132 -9.75 -7.46 12.23
C ASP A 132 -10.60 -8.60 11.62
N SER A 133 -10.11 -9.23 10.52
CA SER A 133 -10.81 -10.34 9.86
C SER A 133 -10.74 -11.67 10.66
N LYS A 134 -9.99 -11.69 11.76
CA LYS A 134 -9.83 -12.85 12.66
C LYS A 134 -9.36 -14.11 11.92
N GLY A 135 -8.45 -13.92 10.98
CA GLY A 135 -7.87 -14.99 10.17
C GLY A 135 -8.67 -15.36 8.91
N ARG A 136 -9.88 -14.78 8.72
CA ARG A 136 -10.70 -15.05 7.53
C ARG A 136 -10.03 -14.61 6.24
N PHE A 137 -9.34 -13.47 6.27
CA PHE A 137 -8.56 -13.00 5.13
C PHE A 137 -7.49 -14.02 4.73
N LEU A 138 -6.68 -14.49 5.70
CA LEU A 138 -5.64 -15.49 5.45
C LEU A 138 -6.20 -16.83 4.95
N GLU A 139 -7.35 -17.27 5.48
CA GLU A 139 -8.05 -18.45 4.98
C GLU A 139 -8.45 -18.30 3.51
N MET A 140 -9.04 -17.14 3.15
CA MET A 140 -9.50 -16.88 1.79
C MET A 140 -8.34 -16.82 0.80
N ILE A 141 -7.27 -16.09 1.09
CA ILE A 141 -6.13 -16.00 0.18
C ILE A 141 -5.43 -17.35 0.02
N ARG A 142 -5.34 -18.18 1.07
CA ARG A 142 -4.79 -19.55 0.98
C ARG A 142 -5.63 -20.47 0.12
N SER A 143 -6.96 -20.42 0.25
CA SER A 143 -7.86 -21.27 -0.51
C SER A 143 -7.95 -20.87 -2.00
N TYR A 144 -7.56 -19.66 -2.31
CA TYR A 144 -7.62 -19.07 -3.64
C TYR A 144 -6.24 -18.98 -4.31
N ASP A 145 -5.18 -19.38 -3.61
CA ASP A 145 -3.81 -19.13 -4.05
C ASP A 145 -3.39 -20.07 -5.19
N PRO A 146 -3.22 -19.54 -6.40
CA PRO A 146 -2.33 -20.13 -7.36
C PRO A 146 -0.90 -19.69 -6.96
N ASN A 147 0.00 -20.64 -6.83
CA ASN A 147 1.41 -20.46 -6.57
C ASN A 147 1.99 -19.25 -7.34
N GLU A 148 2.69 -18.34 -6.63
CA GLU A 148 3.46 -17.21 -7.19
C GLU A 148 2.76 -15.85 -7.35
N ARG A 149 1.62 -15.60 -6.70
CA ARG A 149 1.00 -14.27 -6.74
C ARG A 149 1.86 -13.24 -6.00
N LYS A 150 2.15 -12.13 -6.67
CA LYS A 150 2.79 -10.96 -6.04
C LYS A 150 1.74 -10.11 -5.31
N GLY A 151 2.12 -9.58 -4.17
CA GLY A 151 1.25 -8.67 -3.44
C GLY A 151 1.87 -8.20 -2.14
N VAL A 152 1.24 -7.21 -1.55
CA VAL A 152 1.61 -6.63 -0.25
C VAL A 152 0.42 -6.59 0.68
N VAL A 153 0.60 -7.07 1.90
CA VAL A 153 -0.34 -6.79 2.99
C VAL A 153 0.02 -5.41 3.53
N HIS A 154 -0.73 -4.42 3.06
CA HIS A 154 -0.53 -3.02 3.43
C HIS A 154 -0.87 -2.78 4.89
N CYS A 155 -0.20 -1.79 5.49
CA CYS A 155 -0.46 -1.32 6.87
C CYS A 155 -0.52 -2.47 7.90
N PHE A 156 0.42 -3.42 7.78
CA PHE A 156 0.39 -4.60 8.65
C PHE A 156 0.34 -4.20 10.14
N SER A 157 -0.67 -4.69 10.82
CA SER A 157 -0.89 -4.47 12.25
C SER A 157 -1.45 -5.73 12.95
N GLY A 158 -1.34 -6.87 12.28
CA GLY A 158 -1.79 -8.17 12.74
C GLY A 158 -0.86 -8.84 13.75
N ILE A 159 -1.14 -10.11 14.04
CA ILE A 159 -0.36 -10.92 14.99
C ILE A 159 0.73 -11.74 14.28
N LYS A 160 1.71 -12.24 15.04
CA LYS A 160 2.83 -13.05 14.52
C LYS A 160 2.39 -14.26 13.68
N LYS A 161 1.26 -14.90 14.04
CA LYS A 161 0.71 -16.03 13.27
C LYS A 161 0.25 -15.62 11.88
N GLU A 162 -0.38 -14.45 11.76
CA GLU A 162 -0.82 -13.90 10.49
C GLU A 162 0.38 -13.47 9.64
N LEU A 163 1.33 -12.74 10.26
CA LEU A 163 2.60 -12.39 9.62
C LEU A 163 3.27 -13.60 8.97
N LYS A 164 3.46 -14.67 9.77
CA LYS A 164 4.02 -15.92 9.24
C LYS A 164 3.22 -16.45 8.06
N GLY A 165 1.89 -16.42 8.17
CA GLY A 165 1.01 -16.90 7.10
C GLY A 165 1.14 -16.11 5.79
N TYR A 166 1.34 -14.79 5.86
CA TYR A 166 1.57 -13.94 4.69
C TYR A 166 2.95 -14.17 4.08
N LEU A 167 3.98 -14.32 4.92
CA LEU A 167 5.35 -14.63 4.46
C LEU A 167 5.44 -16.02 3.83
N ASP A 168 4.74 -17.03 4.37
CA ASP A 168 4.65 -18.39 3.80
C ASP A 168 3.99 -18.37 2.39
N LEU A 169 3.17 -17.36 2.08
CA LEU A 169 2.55 -17.10 0.78
C LEU A 169 3.38 -16.14 -0.09
N ASN A 170 4.61 -15.82 0.28
CA ASN A 170 5.51 -14.90 -0.43
C ASN A 170 5.01 -13.45 -0.56
N TYR A 171 4.06 -13.00 0.28
CA TYR A 171 3.63 -11.59 0.25
C TYR A 171 4.64 -10.67 0.94
N ASP A 172 4.73 -9.45 0.41
CA ASP A 172 5.46 -8.36 1.05
C ASP A 172 4.62 -7.73 2.17
N ILE A 173 5.29 -7.07 3.10
CA ILE A 173 4.67 -6.49 4.30
C ILE A 173 4.86 -4.97 4.28
N GLY A 174 3.75 -4.24 4.23
CA GLY A 174 3.72 -2.78 4.27
C GLY A 174 3.82 -2.23 5.69
N ILE A 175 4.83 -1.41 5.94
CA ILE A 175 5.11 -0.81 7.25
C ILE A 175 4.80 0.68 7.22
N THR A 176 3.80 1.09 7.99
CA THR A 176 3.35 2.49 8.09
C THR A 176 3.96 3.24 9.28
N GLY A 177 3.60 4.52 9.40
CA GLY A 177 3.90 5.37 10.57
C GLY A 177 3.43 4.81 11.93
N ILE A 178 2.62 3.76 11.96
CA ILE A 178 2.30 3.01 13.20
C ILE A 178 3.58 2.59 13.91
N LEU A 179 4.62 2.21 13.18
CA LEU A 179 5.92 1.82 13.73
C LEU A 179 6.51 2.87 14.69
N THR A 180 6.26 4.14 14.42
CA THR A 180 6.77 5.28 15.20
C THR A 180 5.93 5.59 16.45
N MET A 181 4.70 5.06 16.51
CA MET A 181 3.77 5.38 17.60
C MET A 181 4.11 4.57 18.86
N HIS A 182 4.22 5.25 19.99
CA HIS A 182 4.69 4.65 21.25
C HIS A 182 3.92 3.36 21.60
N LYS A 183 2.65 3.48 21.99
CA LYS A 183 1.82 2.33 22.42
C LYS A 183 1.34 1.48 21.24
N ARG A 184 0.78 2.13 20.21
CA ARG A 184 0.18 1.39 19.08
C ARG A 184 1.22 0.62 18.27
N GLY A 185 2.44 1.13 18.16
CA GLY A 185 3.53 0.51 17.40
C GLY A 185 4.34 -0.51 18.19
N GLU A 186 4.11 -0.67 19.50
CA GLU A 186 4.94 -1.53 20.36
C GLU A 186 4.99 -2.98 19.87
N TYR A 187 3.83 -3.55 19.59
CA TYR A 187 3.77 -4.93 19.11
C TYR A 187 4.36 -5.07 17.70
N LEU A 188 4.10 -4.12 16.80
CA LEU A 188 4.69 -4.13 15.46
C LEU A 188 6.22 -4.10 15.53
N ARG A 189 6.80 -3.24 16.39
CA ARG A 189 8.26 -3.19 16.60
C ARG A 189 8.84 -4.54 17.02
N SER A 190 8.15 -5.31 17.88
CA SER A 190 8.59 -6.63 18.28
C SER A 190 8.54 -7.70 17.18
N LEU A 191 7.89 -7.39 16.06
CA LEU A 191 7.76 -8.29 14.92
C LEU A 191 8.72 -7.97 13.76
N ILE A 192 9.37 -6.81 13.76
CA ILE A 192 10.22 -6.37 12.63
C ILE A 192 11.31 -7.38 12.31
N ASP A 193 11.98 -7.96 13.30
CA ASP A 193 13.05 -8.93 13.10
C ASP A 193 12.57 -10.28 12.53
N TYR A 194 11.26 -10.54 12.56
CA TYR A 194 10.69 -11.73 11.94
C TYR A 194 10.35 -11.53 10.46
N ILE A 195 10.46 -10.30 9.95
CA ILE A 195 10.19 -9.99 8.55
C ILE A 195 11.52 -9.99 7.80
N PRO A 196 11.72 -10.88 6.79
CA PRO A 196 12.90 -10.81 5.94
C PRO A 196 12.99 -9.40 5.31
N ILE A 197 14.19 -8.84 5.30
CA ILE A 197 14.40 -7.47 4.80
C ILE A 197 13.92 -7.29 3.36
N GLU A 198 14.01 -8.36 2.56
CA GLU A 198 13.58 -8.40 1.16
C GLU A 198 12.04 -8.40 0.99
N ARG A 199 11.32 -8.51 2.11
CA ARG A 199 9.85 -8.55 2.16
C ARG A 199 9.25 -7.32 2.82
N ILE A 200 10.05 -6.32 3.15
CA ILE A 200 9.57 -5.06 3.74
C ILE A 200 9.41 -4.03 2.64
N VAL A 201 8.27 -3.35 2.63
CA VAL A 201 8.07 -2.07 1.94
C VAL A 201 7.58 -1.03 2.96
N ILE A 202 7.91 0.23 2.73
CA ILE A 202 7.51 1.34 3.61
C ILE A 202 6.46 2.20 2.95
N GLU A 203 5.54 2.71 3.76
CA GLU A 203 4.40 3.46 3.26
C GLU A 203 3.89 4.49 4.27
N THR A 204 3.13 5.46 3.79
CA THR A 204 2.48 6.44 4.67
C THR A 204 1.05 6.10 5.01
N ASP A 205 0.29 5.55 4.09
CA ASP A 205 -1.18 5.50 4.13
C ASP A 205 -1.78 6.93 4.27
N SER A 206 -1.09 7.92 3.72
CA SER A 206 -1.51 9.32 3.80
C SER A 206 -2.82 9.58 3.05
N PRO A 207 -3.77 10.35 3.60
CA PRO A 207 -3.67 11.35 4.67
C PRO A 207 -3.76 10.80 6.11
N TYR A 208 -3.84 9.48 6.27
CA TYR A 208 -4.02 8.80 7.56
C TYR A 208 -2.66 8.53 8.24
N LEU A 209 -2.70 8.04 9.46
CA LEU A 209 -1.58 7.45 10.19
C LEU A 209 -0.32 8.34 10.32
N THR A 210 -0.49 9.66 10.45
CA THR A 210 0.63 10.60 10.63
C THR A 210 1.62 10.06 11.67
N PRO A 211 2.90 9.83 11.29
CA PRO A 211 3.89 9.28 12.20
C PRO A 211 4.32 10.26 13.29
N ALA A 212 4.93 9.80 14.36
CA ALA A 212 5.67 10.64 15.27
C ALA A 212 7.07 10.95 14.68
N PRO A 213 7.63 12.17 14.78
CA PRO A 213 7.15 13.30 15.56
C PRO A 213 6.14 14.22 14.84
N GLU A 214 5.86 14.02 13.56
CA GLU A 214 5.01 14.90 12.73
C GLU A 214 3.62 15.08 13.32
N LYS A 215 3.04 14.01 13.87
CA LYS A 215 1.72 13.99 14.52
C LYS A 215 1.55 15.06 15.61
N ASN A 216 2.64 15.50 16.23
CA ASN A 216 2.61 16.55 17.24
C ASN A 216 2.46 17.96 16.62
N LYS A 217 2.67 18.10 15.31
CA LYS A 217 2.67 19.37 14.58
C LYS A 217 1.50 19.48 13.61
N VAL A 218 1.19 18.36 12.93
CA VAL A 218 0.17 18.31 11.88
C VAL A 218 -0.74 17.10 12.04
N ARG A 219 -2.01 17.23 11.61
CA ARG A 219 -2.96 16.12 11.65
C ARG A 219 -2.96 15.30 10.38
N ARG A 220 -2.81 15.95 9.22
CA ARG A 220 -2.82 15.30 7.91
C ARG A 220 -1.42 14.78 7.62
N ASN A 221 -1.35 13.47 7.35
CA ASN A 221 -0.14 12.83 6.86
C ASN A 221 0.14 13.24 5.41
N GLU A 222 1.38 13.09 4.95
CA GLU A 222 1.78 13.28 3.55
C GLU A 222 2.93 12.34 3.19
N PRO A 223 3.16 12.01 1.90
CA PRO A 223 4.20 11.07 1.46
C PRO A 223 5.61 11.41 1.98
N ALA A 224 5.93 12.69 2.18
CA ALA A 224 7.19 13.13 2.77
C ALA A 224 7.50 12.45 4.12
N PHE A 225 6.47 12.11 4.87
CA PHE A 225 6.60 11.54 6.22
C PHE A 225 6.90 10.03 6.23
N VAL A 226 6.94 9.36 5.07
CA VAL A 226 7.46 7.98 5.00
C VAL A 226 8.92 7.93 5.48
N ARG A 227 9.64 9.05 5.37
CA ARG A 227 11.00 9.20 5.91
C ARG A 227 11.06 8.91 7.42
N SER A 228 10.07 9.31 8.20
CA SER A 228 10.02 9.04 9.64
C SER A 228 9.79 7.56 9.94
N THR A 229 8.96 6.88 9.14
CA THR A 229 8.81 5.42 9.19
C THR A 229 10.14 4.73 8.86
N PHE A 230 10.81 5.16 7.80
CA PHE A 230 12.11 4.65 7.37
C PHE A 230 13.17 4.81 8.48
N LEU A 231 13.34 6.01 9.03
CA LEU A 231 14.32 6.27 10.09
C LEU A 231 14.06 5.42 11.33
N LYS A 232 12.77 5.22 11.68
CA LYS A 232 12.41 4.33 12.79
C LYS A 232 12.71 2.87 12.50
N LEU A 233 12.57 2.44 11.26
CA LEU A 233 12.96 1.09 10.83
C LEU A 233 14.47 0.89 10.92
N CYS A 234 15.29 1.87 10.47
CA CYS A 234 16.75 1.86 10.64
C CYS A 234 17.14 1.71 12.11
N ASP A 235 16.52 2.50 13.00
CA ASP A 235 16.78 2.48 14.44
C ASP A 235 16.49 1.10 15.08
N ILE A 236 15.43 0.41 14.63
CA ILE A 236 15.05 -0.90 15.18
C ILE A 236 15.95 -2.01 14.67
N ARG A 237 16.29 -1.99 13.38
CA ARG A 237 17.08 -3.03 12.72
C ARG A 237 18.59 -2.85 12.87
N GLU A 238 19.02 -1.66 13.31
CA GLU A 238 20.44 -1.28 13.39
C GLU A 238 21.18 -1.38 12.04
N ASP A 239 20.44 -1.30 10.92
CA ASP A 239 20.99 -1.33 9.57
C ASP A 239 21.54 0.05 9.15
N ASP A 240 22.55 0.07 8.29
CA ASP A 240 23.01 1.29 7.63
C ASP A 240 21.89 1.91 6.79
N PRO A 241 21.60 3.21 6.94
CA PRO A 241 20.46 3.83 6.26
C PRO A 241 20.55 3.79 4.72
N GLU A 242 21.73 3.94 4.11
CA GLU A 242 21.87 3.86 2.65
C GLU A 242 21.64 2.44 2.14
N TYR A 243 22.16 1.45 2.87
CA TYR A 243 21.92 0.03 2.58
C TYR A 243 20.45 -0.31 2.67
N LEU A 244 19.78 0.05 3.79
CA LEU A 244 18.37 -0.24 3.99
C LEU A 244 17.49 0.45 2.94
N ALA A 245 17.75 1.74 2.65
CA ALA A 245 17.00 2.48 1.63
C ALA A 245 17.11 1.80 0.25
N ALA A 246 18.31 1.34 -0.13
CA ALA A 246 18.52 0.66 -1.40
C ALA A 246 17.74 -0.66 -1.50
N ILE A 247 17.64 -1.42 -0.40
CA ILE A 247 16.86 -2.67 -0.38
C ILE A 247 15.36 -2.38 -0.45
N LEU A 248 14.84 -1.46 0.36
CA LEU A 248 13.42 -1.10 0.38
C LEU A 248 12.95 -0.56 -0.98
N TRP A 249 13.81 0.24 -1.63
CA TRP A 249 13.59 0.71 -2.99
C TRP A 249 13.45 -0.47 -3.97
N LYS A 250 14.42 -1.39 -3.97
CA LYS A 250 14.40 -2.58 -4.82
C LYS A 250 13.19 -3.48 -4.56
N ASN A 251 12.81 -3.64 -3.28
CA ASN A 251 11.64 -4.43 -2.91
C ASN A 251 10.37 -3.85 -3.55
N THR A 252 10.19 -2.53 -3.48
CA THR A 252 9.01 -1.86 -4.01
C THR A 252 8.96 -1.91 -5.54
N ILE A 253 10.10 -1.70 -6.22
CA ILE A 253 10.22 -1.84 -7.68
C ILE A 253 9.91 -3.27 -8.12
N ARG A 254 10.49 -4.27 -7.44
CA ARG A 254 10.22 -5.69 -7.70
C ARG A 254 8.74 -6.03 -7.49
N LEU A 255 8.14 -5.56 -6.38
CA LEU A 255 6.74 -5.81 -6.05
C LEU A 255 5.79 -5.33 -7.15
N PHE A 256 5.98 -4.10 -7.60
CA PHE A 256 5.10 -3.45 -8.58
C PHE A 256 5.59 -3.58 -10.04
N GLU A 257 6.63 -4.37 -10.28
CA GLU A 257 7.20 -4.59 -11.62
C GLU A 257 7.50 -3.28 -12.38
N ILE A 258 8.00 -2.29 -11.65
CA ILE A 258 8.38 -0.99 -12.20
C ILE A 258 9.80 -1.10 -12.76
N LEU A 259 10.01 -0.65 -14.00
CA LEU A 259 11.34 -0.60 -14.58
C LEU A 259 12.14 0.56 -13.99
N GLU A 260 13.45 0.35 -13.76
CA GLU A 260 14.32 1.40 -13.21
C GLU A 260 14.30 2.68 -14.05
N GLU A 261 14.16 2.57 -15.35
CA GLU A 261 14.04 3.70 -16.27
C GLU A 261 12.77 4.52 -16.04
N GLU A 262 11.66 3.91 -15.58
CA GLU A 262 10.41 4.62 -15.28
C GLU A 262 10.53 5.54 -14.06
N VAL A 263 11.52 5.31 -13.18
CA VAL A 263 11.80 6.09 -11.96
C VAL A 263 13.09 6.91 -12.07
N THR A 264 13.84 6.80 -13.16
CA THR A 264 15.11 7.53 -13.37
C THR A 264 14.92 8.84 -14.13
N ILE A 265 13.78 9.03 -14.80
CA ILE A 265 13.45 10.21 -15.62
C ILE A 265 13.04 11.43 -14.76
N ILE A 266 13.35 11.41 -13.47
CA ILE A 266 12.91 12.43 -12.50
C ILE A 266 14.08 13.38 -12.15
#